data_e7ed7d8a686daf2c1ae1d83657cff746
#
_entry.id   e7ed7d8a686daf2c1ae1d83657cff746
#
_cell.length_a   1.000
_cell.length_b   1.000
_cell.length_c   1.000
_cell.angle_alpha   90.00
_cell.angle_beta   90.00
_cell.angle_gamma   90.00
#
_symmetry.space_group_name_H-M   'P 1'
#
loop_
_entity.id
_entity.type
_entity.pdbx_description
1 polymer ?
#
loop_
_entity_poly.entity_id
_entity_poly.type
_entity_poly.pdbx_seq_one_letter_code
_entity_poly.pdbx_strand_id
1 'polypeptide(L)'
;MKLFNRKVNETPKTVTKFQMIDEPSSGFVGFGGNVFEADIVRSAVRPLATAIGKTIPKHRFNSKINPNVNILMVLMEPNPIMSMQMLLEKTIWQYRVNGNAFIYVERDEKGKPIALYPIVSNSMELLVNQSGEYFIKFYLR
;
A
#
# COMPACT_ATOMS: atom_id res chain seq x y z
N MET A 1 14.07 -17.03 -32.31
CA MET A 1 13.87 -16.06 -31.23
C MET A 1 12.38 -15.87 -31.04
N LYS A 2 11.74 -16.60 -30.11
CA LYS A 2 10.29 -16.54 -29.88
C LYS A 2 10.04 -15.54 -28.74
N LEU A 3 9.50 -14.39 -29.09
CA LEU A 3 8.99 -13.39 -28.17
C LEU A 3 7.81 -14.00 -27.40
N PHE A 4 7.85 -13.94 -26.08
CA PHE A 4 6.79 -14.33 -25.18
C PHE A 4 5.56 -13.45 -25.44
N ASN A 5 4.60 -14.02 -26.13
CA ASN A 5 3.27 -13.43 -26.27
C ASN A 5 2.52 -13.70 -24.96
N ARG A 6 2.68 -12.82 -23.97
CA ARG A 6 1.85 -12.80 -22.77
C ARG A 6 0.47 -12.36 -23.22
N LYS A 7 -0.47 -13.27 -23.32
CA LYS A 7 -1.89 -12.96 -23.53
C LYS A 7 -2.38 -12.10 -22.39
N VAL A 8 -2.25 -10.80 -22.54
CA VAL A 8 -3.00 -9.81 -21.79
C VAL A 8 -4.27 -9.60 -22.60
N ASN A 9 -5.28 -10.39 -22.37
CA ASN A 9 -6.68 -10.11 -22.76
C ASN A 9 -7.57 -11.27 -22.35
N GLU A 10 -7.82 -11.37 -21.05
CA GLU A 10 -9.13 -11.79 -20.59
C GLU A 10 -9.64 -10.67 -19.69
N THR A 11 -10.47 -9.81 -20.27
CA THR A 11 -11.38 -8.97 -19.50
C THR A 11 -12.14 -9.90 -18.56
N PRO A 12 -12.09 -9.67 -17.24
CA PRO A 12 -12.81 -10.50 -16.30
C PRO A 12 -14.30 -10.42 -16.63
N LYS A 13 -14.85 -11.51 -17.15
CA LYS A 13 -16.27 -11.65 -17.40
C LYS A 13 -16.95 -11.67 -16.04
N THR A 14 -17.75 -10.65 -15.79
CA THR A 14 -18.69 -10.53 -14.67
C THR A 14 -18.01 -10.53 -13.29
N VAL A 15 -17.55 -9.37 -12.89
CA VAL A 15 -17.10 -9.13 -11.52
C VAL A 15 -18.31 -8.94 -10.64
N THR A 16 -18.54 -9.85 -9.70
CA THR A 16 -19.56 -9.66 -8.67
C THR A 16 -19.05 -8.58 -7.72
N LYS A 17 -19.75 -7.46 -7.68
CA LYS A 17 -19.44 -6.35 -6.80
C LYS A 17 -19.72 -6.79 -5.37
N PHE A 18 -18.68 -7.01 -4.53
CA PHE A 18 -18.87 -7.14 -3.11
C PHE A 18 -19.14 -5.75 -2.54
N GLN A 19 -20.32 -5.56 -1.95
CA GLN A 19 -20.50 -4.48 -1.00
C GLN A 19 -19.64 -4.83 0.22
N MET A 20 -18.74 -3.94 0.60
CA MET A 20 -18.12 -4.03 1.93
C MET A 20 -19.28 -4.03 2.94
N ILE A 21 -19.36 -5.09 3.76
CA ILE A 21 -20.20 -5.12 4.94
C ILE A 21 -19.43 -4.37 6.03
N ASP A 22 -19.16 -3.11 5.79
CA ASP A 22 -18.93 -2.14 6.82
C ASP A 22 -20.01 -1.10 6.62
N GLU A 23 -21.02 -1.18 7.45
CA GLU A 23 -21.89 -0.03 7.65
C GLU A 23 -20.95 1.16 7.92
N PRO A 24 -21.08 2.28 7.19
CA PRO A 24 -20.36 3.47 7.55
C PRO A 24 -20.76 3.76 9.00
N SER A 25 -19.83 3.53 9.92
CA SER A 25 -20.06 3.82 11.32
C SER A 25 -20.54 5.26 11.38
N SER A 26 -21.80 5.43 11.79
CA SER A 26 -22.55 6.68 11.80
C SER A 26 -21.99 7.74 12.75
N GLY A 27 -20.69 7.76 12.94
CA GLY A 27 -19.94 8.69 13.79
C GLY A 27 -18.87 9.50 13.09
N PHE A 28 -18.63 9.27 11.79
CA PHE A 28 -17.68 10.10 11.04
C PHE A 28 -18.41 11.36 10.56
N VAL A 29 -18.34 12.40 11.35
CA VAL A 29 -18.70 13.75 10.88
C VAL A 29 -17.68 14.09 9.81
N GLY A 30 -18.09 14.04 8.55
CA GLY A 30 -17.25 14.43 7.43
C GLY A 30 -16.81 15.87 7.67
N PHE A 31 -15.53 16.07 8.00
CA PHE A 31 -14.94 17.40 7.92
C PHE A 31 -15.10 17.83 6.47
N GLY A 32 -15.85 18.92 6.24
CA GLY A 32 -16.09 19.46 4.91
C GLY A 32 -14.85 20.08 4.26
N GLY A 33 -13.64 19.57 4.60
CA GLY A 33 -12.34 19.97 4.11
C GLY A 33 -11.40 18.77 3.96
N ASN A 34 -10.21 19.04 3.45
CA ASN A 34 -9.16 18.03 3.34
C ASN A 34 -8.70 17.62 4.75
N VAL A 35 -9.03 16.39 5.17
CA VAL A 35 -8.69 15.86 6.50
C VAL A 35 -7.18 15.92 6.78
N PHE A 36 -6.36 15.81 5.74
CA PHE A 36 -4.89 15.93 5.83
C PHE A 36 -4.42 17.35 6.15
N GLU A 37 -5.24 18.36 5.88
CA GLU A 37 -4.94 19.78 6.12
C GLU A 37 -5.42 20.27 7.48
N ALA A 38 -6.32 19.52 8.15
CA ALA A 38 -6.82 19.89 9.46
C ALA A 38 -5.69 19.87 10.50
N ASP A 39 -5.45 21.00 11.16
CA ASP A 39 -4.36 21.17 12.14
C ASP A 39 -4.45 20.19 13.30
N ILE A 40 -5.66 19.88 13.76
CA ILE A 40 -5.90 18.89 14.83
C ILE A 40 -5.44 17.51 14.39
N VAL A 41 -5.77 17.09 13.18
CA VAL A 41 -5.34 15.79 12.62
C VAL A 41 -3.83 15.77 12.45
N ARG A 42 -3.26 16.85 11.91
CA ARG A 42 -1.81 16.96 11.71
C ARG A 42 -1.04 16.90 13.03
N SER A 43 -1.49 17.61 14.05
CA SER A 43 -0.84 17.60 15.36
C SER A 43 -0.92 16.24 16.05
N ALA A 44 -2.01 15.49 15.86
CA ALA A 44 -2.17 14.16 16.42
C ALA A 44 -1.38 13.08 15.68
N VAL A 45 -1.36 13.11 14.34
CA VAL A 45 -0.75 12.03 13.52
C VAL A 45 0.75 12.24 13.32
N ARG A 46 1.21 13.49 13.19
CA ARG A 46 2.61 13.80 12.89
C ARG A 46 3.62 13.19 13.89
N PRO A 47 3.46 13.29 15.22
CA PRO A 47 4.40 12.70 16.15
C PRO A 47 4.52 11.17 15.97
N LEU A 48 3.38 10.50 15.78
CA LEU A 48 3.34 9.06 15.55
C LEU A 48 4.03 8.68 14.23
N ALA A 49 3.70 9.37 13.14
CA ALA A 49 4.28 9.11 11.83
C ALA A 49 5.81 9.30 11.86
N THR A 50 6.27 10.39 12.46
CA THR A 50 7.71 10.66 12.61
C THR A 50 8.41 9.63 13.50
N ALA A 51 7.79 9.19 14.60
CA ALA A 51 8.36 8.16 15.46
C ALA A 51 8.52 6.83 14.71
N ILE A 52 7.50 6.41 13.96
CA ILE A 52 7.55 5.18 13.16
C ILE A 52 8.50 5.34 11.98
N GLY A 53 8.53 6.49 11.33
CA GLY A 53 9.48 6.80 10.24
C GLY A 53 10.94 6.63 10.62
N LYS A 54 11.28 6.87 11.89
CA LYS A 54 12.65 6.66 12.41
C LYS A 54 13.01 5.21 12.67
N THR A 55 12.05 4.28 12.57
CA THR A 55 12.34 2.86 12.75
C THR A 55 13.06 2.28 11.54
N ILE A 56 13.90 1.29 11.78
CA ILE A 56 14.65 0.60 10.73
C ILE A 56 14.00 -0.77 10.52
N PRO A 57 13.27 -1.00 9.43
CA PRO A 57 12.68 -2.29 9.14
C PRO A 57 13.76 -3.33 8.88
N LYS A 58 13.53 -4.56 9.32
CA LYS A 58 14.46 -5.67 9.16
C LYS A 58 13.74 -6.88 8.59
N HIS A 59 14.36 -7.52 7.62
CA HIS A 59 13.93 -8.82 7.13
C HIS A 59 14.42 -9.92 8.07
N ARG A 60 13.55 -10.87 8.44
CA ARG A 60 13.89 -12.02 9.28
C ARG A 60 13.44 -13.32 8.60
N PHE A 61 14.35 -14.27 8.51
CA PHE A 61 14.08 -15.60 7.98
C PHE A 61 14.91 -16.64 8.75
N ASN A 62 14.26 -17.71 9.23
CA ASN A 62 14.90 -18.77 10.03
C ASN A 62 15.81 -18.22 11.15
N SER A 63 15.27 -17.31 11.95
CA SER A 63 15.99 -16.62 13.06
C SER A 63 17.19 -15.75 12.65
N LYS A 64 17.55 -15.70 11.38
CA LYS A 64 18.59 -14.81 10.85
C LYS A 64 17.96 -13.45 10.50
N ILE A 65 18.68 -12.37 10.82
CA ILE A 65 18.29 -11.00 10.49
C ILE A 65 18.98 -10.61 9.19
N ASN A 66 18.22 -10.04 8.26
CA ASN A 66 18.67 -9.57 6.94
C ASN A 66 19.47 -10.62 6.13
N PRO A 67 19.02 -11.89 6.05
CA PRO A 67 19.75 -12.94 5.34
C PRO A 67 19.76 -12.74 3.82
N ASN A 68 18.85 -11.93 3.28
CA ASN A 68 18.75 -11.65 1.84
C ASN A 68 19.14 -10.19 1.56
N VAL A 69 20.27 -10.02 0.89
CA VAL A 69 20.84 -8.71 0.56
C VAL A 69 19.92 -7.87 -0.31
N ASN A 70 19.21 -8.49 -1.27
CA ASN A 70 18.31 -7.75 -2.16
C ASN A 70 17.11 -7.15 -1.38
N ILE A 71 16.54 -7.94 -0.46
CA ILE A 71 15.46 -7.44 0.42
C ILE A 71 16.01 -6.35 1.34
N LEU A 72 17.21 -6.53 1.88
CA LEU A 72 17.84 -5.51 2.71
C LEU A 72 18.00 -4.19 1.95
N MET A 73 18.50 -4.23 0.71
CA MET A 73 18.64 -3.02 -0.12
C MET A 73 17.30 -2.31 -0.34
N VAL A 74 16.23 -3.05 -0.66
CA VAL A 74 14.90 -2.46 -0.82
C VAL A 74 14.36 -1.88 0.50
N LEU A 75 14.73 -2.45 1.65
CA LEU A 75 14.36 -1.91 2.96
C LEU A 75 15.19 -0.69 3.36
N MET A 76 16.38 -0.51 2.82
CA MET A 76 17.21 0.69 3.02
C MET A 76 16.81 1.82 2.07
N GLU A 77 16.63 1.49 0.79
CA GLU A 77 16.24 2.41 -0.29
C GLU A 77 15.02 1.83 -1.03
N PRO A 78 13.80 2.15 -0.58
CA PRO A 78 12.59 1.52 -1.11
C PRO A 78 12.31 1.87 -2.58
N ASN A 79 12.73 3.03 -3.04
CA ASN A 79 12.63 3.46 -4.43
C ASN A 79 13.49 4.71 -4.68
N PRO A 80 13.71 5.12 -5.96
CA PRO A 80 14.60 6.26 -6.30
C PRO A 80 14.11 7.63 -5.84
N ILE A 81 12.83 7.75 -5.44
CA ILE A 81 12.22 9.07 -5.16
C ILE A 81 11.95 9.32 -3.66
N MET A 82 12.11 8.31 -2.81
CA MET A 82 11.88 8.49 -1.37
C MET A 82 12.72 7.53 -0.52
N SER A 83 13.09 8.00 0.68
CA SER A 83 13.73 7.17 1.69
C SER A 83 12.72 6.23 2.38
N MET A 84 13.21 5.21 3.09
CA MET A 84 12.36 4.34 3.91
C MET A 84 11.62 5.13 4.99
N GLN A 85 12.24 6.13 5.58
CA GLN A 85 11.58 7.03 6.54
C GLN A 85 10.34 7.69 5.92
N MET A 86 10.48 8.27 4.73
CA MET A 86 9.36 8.92 4.03
C MET A 86 8.27 7.92 3.66
N LEU A 87 8.64 6.70 3.23
CA LEU A 87 7.69 5.64 2.93
C LEU A 87 6.86 5.28 4.16
N LEU A 88 7.51 5.05 5.30
CA LEU A 88 6.85 4.71 6.56
C LEU A 88 5.97 5.85 7.05
N GLU A 89 6.47 7.10 7.04
CA GLU A 89 5.67 8.27 7.43
C GLU A 89 4.40 8.39 6.59
N LYS A 90 4.51 8.29 5.25
CA LYS A 90 3.36 8.33 4.34
C LYS A 90 2.38 7.18 4.60
N THR A 91 2.89 5.98 4.82
CA THR A 91 2.08 4.79 5.12
C THR A 91 1.28 4.98 6.41
N ILE A 92 1.92 5.50 7.47
CA ILE A 92 1.24 5.77 8.74
C ILE A 92 0.21 6.89 8.60
N TRP A 93 0.52 7.95 7.85
CA TRP A 93 -0.46 8.99 7.55
C TRP A 93 -1.70 8.42 6.89
N GLN A 94 -1.55 7.62 5.84
CA GLN A 94 -2.67 6.98 5.15
C GLN A 94 -3.46 6.08 6.09
N TYR A 95 -2.76 5.24 6.85
CA TYR A 95 -3.40 4.32 7.78
C TYR A 95 -4.23 5.05 8.86
N ARG A 96 -3.68 6.12 9.43
CA ARG A 96 -4.37 6.87 10.51
C ARG A 96 -5.55 7.69 10.00
N VAL A 97 -5.49 8.17 8.79
CA VAL A 97 -6.57 8.99 8.21
C VAL A 97 -7.63 8.13 7.53
N ASN A 98 -7.22 7.10 6.79
CA ASN A 98 -8.14 6.30 5.95
C ASN A 98 -8.49 4.94 6.58
N GLY A 99 -7.90 4.58 7.74
CA GLY A 99 -8.03 3.25 8.33
C GLY A 99 -7.25 2.16 7.61
N ASN A 100 -6.76 2.42 6.40
CA ASN A 100 -6.00 1.49 5.55
C ASN A 100 -4.84 2.22 4.88
N ALA A 101 -3.75 1.49 4.64
CA ALA A 101 -2.61 1.94 3.86
C ALA A 101 -2.11 0.80 2.99
N PHE A 102 -1.70 1.12 1.76
CA PHE A 102 -1.26 0.13 0.79
C PHE A 102 0.12 0.50 0.26
N ILE A 103 0.95 -0.53 0.11
CA ILE A 103 2.27 -0.41 -0.48
C ILE A 103 2.30 -1.35 -1.70
N TYR A 104 2.56 -0.77 -2.88
CA TYR A 104 2.83 -1.56 -4.07
C TYR A 104 4.26 -2.11 -3.99
N VAL A 105 4.39 -3.40 -4.21
CA VAL A 105 5.69 -4.09 -4.27
C VAL A 105 6.01 -4.38 -5.71
N GLU A 106 6.92 -3.60 -6.29
CA GLU A 106 7.45 -3.88 -7.60
C GLU A 106 8.38 -5.08 -7.55
N ARG A 107 8.26 -5.99 -8.54
CA ARG A 107 9.02 -7.22 -8.58
C ARG A 107 9.71 -7.39 -9.93
N ASP A 108 10.88 -8.04 -9.91
CA ASP A 108 11.59 -8.45 -11.12
C ASP A 108 10.88 -9.63 -11.82
N GLU A 109 11.42 -10.04 -12.98
CA GLU A 109 10.91 -11.18 -13.73
C GLU A 109 10.94 -12.51 -12.95
N LYS A 110 11.76 -12.60 -11.90
CA LYS A 110 11.90 -13.76 -11.00
C LYS A 110 11.01 -13.66 -9.76
N GLY A 111 10.18 -12.59 -9.68
CA GLY A 111 9.28 -12.34 -8.55
C GLY A 111 9.95 -11.75 -7.30
N LYS A 112 11.23 -11.35 -7.37
CA LYS A 112 11.92 -10.73 -6.25
C LYS A 112 11.51 -9.25 -6.12
N PRO A 113 11.31 -8.73 -4.92
CA PRO A 113 11.00 -7.33 -4.72
C PRO A 113 12.21 -6.46 -5.12
N ILE A 114 11.94 -5.41 -5.90
CA ILE A 114 12.95 -4.43 -6.36
C ILE A 114 12.64 -3.01 -5.92
N ALA A 115 11.36 -2.68 -5.67
CA ALA A 115 10.99 -1.39 -5.12
C ALA A 115 9.66 -1.44 -4.34
N LEU A 116 9.44 -0.43 -3.48
CA LEU A 116 8.22 -0.25 -2.69
C LEU A 116 7.68 1.16 -2.93
N TYR A 117 6.39 1.27 -3.26
CA TYR A 117 5.71 2.55 -3.49
C TYR A 117 4.43 2.64 -2.65
N PRO A 118 4.22 3.73 -1.90
CA PRO A 118 2.95 3.92 -1.21
C PRO A 118 1.88 4.25 -2.24
N ILE A 119 0.75 3.54 -2.20
CA ILE A 119 -0.39 3.82 -3.08
C ILE A 119 -1.25 4.89 -2.44
N VAL A 120 -1.40 6.02 -3.12
CA VAL A 120 -2.34 7.08 -2.74
C VAL A 120 -3.59 6.91 -3.57
N SER A 121 -4.69 6.49 -2.93
CA SER A 121 -5.98 6.33 -3.60
C SER A 121 -7.08 7.07 -2.86
N ASN A 122 -8.07 7.56 -3.61
CA ASN A 122 -9.26 8.18 -3.03
C ASN A 122 -10.25 7.14 -2.51
N SER A 123 -10.29 5.99 -3.16
CA SER A 123 -11.13 4.85 -2.77
C SER A 123 -10.55 3.55 -3.31
N MET A 124 -11.03 2.44 -2.77
CA MET A 124 -10.70 1.11 -3.24
C MET A 124 -11.95 0.23 -3.31
N GLU A 125 -11.93 -0.74 -4.21
CA GLU A 125 -12.93 -1.79 -4.30
C GLU A 125 -12.25 -3.15 -4.19
N LEU A 126 -12.83 -4.04 -3.38
CA LEU A 126 -12.44 -5.45 -3.35
C LEU A 126 -13.30 -6.19 -4.38
N LEU A 127 -12.66 -6.87 -5.29
CA LEU A 127 -13.29 -7.60 -6.38
C LEU A 127 -12.95 -9.09 -6.27
N VAL A 128 -13.91 -9.93 -6.63
CA VAL A 128 -13.71 -11.38 -6.72
C VAL A 128 -14.06 -11.82 -8.14
N ASN A 129 -13.19 -12.60 -8.76
CA ASN A 129 -13.50 -13.22 -10.05
C ASN A 129 -14.30 -14.52 -9.87
N GLN A 130 -14.75 -15.10 -10.97
CA GLN A 130 -15.51 -16.37 -10.98
C GLN A 130 -14.69 -17.57 -10.44
N SER A 131 -13.38 -17.46 -10.43
CA SER A 131 -12.45 -18.47 -9.89
C SER A 131 -12.21 -18.33 -8.37
N GLY A 132 -12.85 -17.36 -7.71
CA GLY A 132 -12.66 -17.09 -6.28
C GLY A 132 -11.39 -16.30 -5.94
N GLU A 133 -10.67 -15.76 -6.93
CA GLU A 133 -9.49 -14.94 -6.69
C GLU A 133 -9.87 -13.50 -6.35
N TYR A 134 -9.19 -12.91 -5.37
CA TYR A 134 -9.44 -11.56 -4.91
C TYR A 134 -8.53 -10.56 -5.61
N PHE A 135 -9.12 -9.43 -6.02
CA PHE A 135 -8.43 -8.29 -6.62
C PHE A 135 -8.78 -7.03 -5.87
N ILE A 136 -7.83 -6.10 -5.80
CA ILE A 136 -8.07 -4.77 -5.24
C ILE A 136 -7.95 -3.77 -6.38
N LYS A 137 -9.02 -3.02 -6.62
CA LYS A 137 -9.05 -1.92 -7.58
C LYS A 137 -8.87 -0.60 -6.83
N PHE A 138 -7.86 0.15 -7.20
CA PHE A 138 -7.59 1.47 -6.66
C PHE A 138 -8.06 2.55 -7.62
N TYR A 139 -8.70 3.58 -7.06
CA TYR A 139 -9.02 4.81 -7.77
C TYR A 139 -7.99 5.86 -7.38
N LEU A 140 -6.96 6.00 -8.21
CA LEU A 140 -5.87 6.93 -8.00
C LEU A 140 -6.33 8.38 -8.22
N ARG A 141 -5.66 9.31 -7.53
CA ARG A 141 -5.97 10.74 -7.62
C ARG A 141 -5.30 11.34 -8.83
#